data_b46591095d93025dd94aababf7c20d9a
#
_entry.id   b46591095d93025dd94aababf7c20d9a
#
_cell.length_a   1.000
_cell.length_b   1.000
_cell.length_c   1.000
_cell.angle_alpha   90.00
_cell.angle_beta   90.00
_cell.angle_gamma   90.00
#
_symmetry.space_group_name_H-M   'P 1'
#
loop_
_entity.id
_entity.type
_entity.pdbx_description
1 polymer ?
#
loop_
_entity_poly.entity_id
_entity_poly.type
_entity_poly.pdbx_seq_one_letter_code
_entity_poly.pdbx_strand_id
1 'polypeptide(L)'
;MQNHKKIKNKSNQKSTALFFQNLNRNGKDRIILKDLINHLNENGLSKNDPRLNSFFSKINQMNGINEITFEEFDKLLIESKDLFEKMFRDQLVIPEFKKFTHQIQKIYAQVKLNKNGNVADYIPQLKKVSSENFALSICTLDGQRFSLG
;
A
#
# COMPACT_ATOMS: atom_id res chain seq x y z
N MET A 1 26.98 -12.96 -15.78
CA MET A 1 26.26 -12.28 -14.70
C MET A 1 26.10 -10.75 -14.84
N GLN A 2 27.00 -10.01 -15.47
CA GLN A 2 26.90 -8.53 -15.62
C GLN A 2 25.79 -8.06 -16.59
N ASN A 3 25.48 -8.81 -17.65
CA ASN A 3 24.44 -8.40 -18.62
C ASN A 3 23.01 -8.44 -18.05
N HIS A 4 22.68 -9.37 -17.17
CA HIS A 4 21.36 -9.44 -16.54
C HIS A 4 21.07 -8.26 -15.60
N LYS A 5 22.11 -7.76 -14.88
CA LYS A 5 21.99 -6.57 -14.02
C LYS A 5 21.76 -5.28 -14.84
N LYS A 6 22.44 -5.13 -16.00
CA LYS A 6 22.26 -3.96 -16.88
C LYS A 6 20.86 -3.90 -17.52
N ILE A 7 20.31 -5.04 -17.92
CA ILE A 7 18.96 -5.11 -18.52
C ILE A 7 17.89 -4.81 -17.46
N LYS A 8 18.02 -5.37 -16.25
CA LYS A 8 17.12 -5.07 -15.14
C LYS A 8 17.11 -3.57 -14.80
N ASN A 9 18.28 -2.93 -14.71
CA ASN A 9 18.37 -1.50 -14.38
C ASN A 9 17.71 -0.59 -15.43
N LYS A 10 17.85 -0.87 -16.73
CA LYS A 10 17.18 -0.10 -17.79
C LYS A 10 15.66 -0.27 -17.78
N SER A 11 15.17 -1.49 -17.55
CA SER A 11 13.73 -1.79 -17.43
C SER A 11 13.12 -1.09 -16.20
N ASN A 12 13.87 -0.99 -15.11
CA ASN A 12 13.45 -0.41 -13.84
C ASN A 12 13.36 1.13 -13.92
N GLN A 13 14.33 1.80 -14.52
CA GLN A 13 14.25 3.24 -14.76
C GLN A 13 13.07 3.63 -15.65
N LYS A 14 12.72 2.79 -16.62
CA LYS A 14 11.57 3.04 -17.50
C LYS A 14 10.23 2.96 -16.76
N SER A 15 10.07 2.01 -15.83
CA SER A 15 8.85 1.88 -15.01
C SER A 15 8.70 3.04 -14.04
N THR A 16 9.78 3.44 -13.37
CA THR A 16 9.80 4.59 -12.43
C THR A 16 9.48 5.89 -13.16
N ALA A 17 10.05 6.11 -14.35
CA ALA A 17 9.80 7.30 -15.16
C ALA A 17 8.34 7.35 -15.65
N LEU A 18 7.81 6.23 -16.12
CA LEU A 18 6.40 6.15 -16.57
C LEU A 18 5.43 6.42 -15.41
N PHE A 19 5.71 5.86 -14.24
CA PHE A 19 4.89 6.10 -13.06
C PHE A 19 4.94 7.56 -12.60
N PHE A 20 6.13 8.17 -12.61
CA PHE A 20 6.28 9.60 -12.33
C PHE A 20 5.45 10.45 -13.30
N GLN A 21 5.47 10.12 -14.60
CA GLN A 21 4.67 10.80 -15.60
C GLN A 21 3.16 10.63 -15.35
N ASN A 22 2.72 9.46 -14.91
CA ASN A 22 1.30 9.21 -14.59
C ASN A 22 0.82 10.00 -13.37
N LEU A 23 1.68 10.24 -12.38
CA LEU A 23 1.39 11.10 -11.23
C LEU A 23 1.48 12.60 -11.57
N ASN A 24 2.24 12.94 -12.60
CA ASN A 24 2.43 14.31 -13.06
C ASN A 24 1.22 14.81 -13.89
N ARG A 25 0.09 15.01 -13.23
CA ARG A 25 -1.16 15.44 -13.90
C ARG A 25 -1.12 16.87 -14.45
N ASN A 26 -0.17 17.68 -14.01
CA ASN A 26 -0.12 19.12 -14.33
C ASN A 26 0.90 19.48 -15.42
N GLY A 27 1.57 18.52 -16.03
CA GLY A 27 2.62 18.75 -17.03
C GLY A 27 3.85 19.53 -16.51
N LYS A 28 3.95 19.74 -15.19
CA LYS A 28 5.13 20.29 -14.52
C LYS A 28 6.08 19.13 -14.21
N ASP A 29 7.40 19.34 -14.31
CA ASP A 29 8.41 18.31 -13.98
C ASP A 29 8.45 17.95 -12.49
N ARG A 30 7.29 17.95 -11.81
CA ARG A 30 7.12 17.70 -10.37
C ARG A 30 5.85 16.92 -10.11
N ILE A 31 5.88 16.07 -9.08
CA ILE A 31 4.70 15.37 -8.58
C ILE A 31 4.36 15.83 -7.16
N ILE A 32 3.08 15.77 -6.82
CA ILE A 32 2.61 16.06 -5.47
C ILE A 32 2.89 14.86 -4.57
N LEU A 33 3.64 15.08 -3.50
CA LEU A 33 4.03 14.02 -2.56
C LEU A 33 2.83 13.32 -1.92
N LYS A 34 1.76 14.08 -1.65
CA LYS A 34 0.49 13.53 -1.15
C LYS A 34 -0.14 12.52 -2.11
N ASP A 35 -0.04 12.75 -3.42
CA ASP A 35 -0.60 11.82 -4.42
C ASP A 35 0.17 10.49 -4.44
N LEU A 36 1.49 10.54 -4.28
CA LEU A 36 2.32 9.34 -4.12
C LEU A 36 1.94 8.55 -2.86
N ILE A 37 1.75 9.24 -1.73
CA ILE A 37 1.33 8.60 -0.45
C ILE A 37 -0.08 8.02 -0.59
N ASN A 38 -0.99 8.73 -1.23
CA ASN A 38 -2.34 8.22 -1.49
C ASN A 38 -2.29 6.94 -2.35
N HIS A 39 -1.44 6.92 -3.36
CA HIS A 39 -1.28 5.74 -4.22
C HIS A 39 -0.74 4.52 -3.44
N LEU A 40 0.21 4.72 -2.51
CA LEU A 40 0.65 3.66 -1.59
C LEU A 40 -0.52 3.12 -0.75
N ASN A 41 -1.29 4.01 -0.13
CA ASN A 41 -2.42 3.64 0.70
C ASN A 41 -3.52 2.89 -0.09
N GLU A 42 -3.83 3.34 -1.31
CA GLU A 42 -4.78 2.67 -2.20
C GLU A 42 -4.35 1.26 -2.59
N ASN A 43 -3.04 1.00 -2.60
CA ASN A 43 -2.45 -0.33 -2.79
C ASN A 43 -2.26 -1.12 -1.49
N GLY A 44 -2.77 -0.63 -0.37
CA GLY A 44 -2.69 -1.30 0.93
C GLY A 44 -1.31 -1.25 1.58
N LEU A 45 -0.39 -0.44 1.06
CA LEU A 45 0.95 -0.24 1.60
C LEU A 45 0.93 0.95 2.56
N SER A 46 1.18 0.71 3.83
CA SER A 46 1.07 1.73 4.88
C SER A 46 2.43 2.19 5.39
N LYS A 47 2.44 3.35 6.07
CA LYS A 47 3.63 3.87 6.75
C LYS A 47 4.21 2.93 7.82
N ASN A 48 3.43 1.95 8.27
CA ASN A 48 3.88 0.95 9.25
C ASN A 48 4.57 -0.26 8.61
N ASP A 49 4.74 -0.29 7.28
CA ASP A 49 5.54 -1.31 6.62
C ASP A 49 7.03 -1.03 6.84
N PRO A 50 7.78 -1.95 7.47
CA PRO A 50 9.20 -1.75 7.75
C PRO A 50 10.04 -1.43 6.50
N ARG A 51 9.63 -1.92 5.33
CA ARG A 51 10.32 -1.68 4.05
C ARG A 51 10.18 -0.23 3.57
N LEU A 52 9.20 0.52 4.11
CA LEU A 52 8.95 1.93 3.80
C LEU A 52 9.50 2.89 4.86
N ASN A 53 10.15 2.40 5.92
CA ASN A 53 10.68 3.24 6.99
C ASN A 53 11.64 4.31 6.48
N SER A 54 12.58 3.95 5.61
CA SER A 54 13.53 4.89 5.03
C SER A 54 12.82 5.92 4.13
N PHE A 55 11.88 5.48 3.31
CA PHE A 55 11.07 6.34 2.46
C PHE A 55 10.34 7.41 3.30
N PHE A 56 9.59 7.01 4.32
CA PHE A 56 8.85 7.96 5.18
C PHE A 56 9.78 8.83 6.03
N SER A 57 10.93 8.30 6.50
CA SER A 57 11.94 9.09 7.21
C SER A 57 12.49 10.22 6.35
N LYS A 58 12.83 9.95 5.09
CA LYS A 58 13.29 10.97 4.13
C LYS A 58 12.21 12.02 3.86
N ILE A 59 10.95 11.60 3.68
CA ILE A 59 9.82 12.54 3.51
C ILE A 59 9.69 13.46 4.71
N ASN A 60 9.76 12.94 5.93
CA ASN A 60 9.69 13.75 7.15
C ASN A 60 10.82 14.76 7.25
N GLN A 61 12.01 14.46 6.72
CA GLN A 61 13.14 15.39 6.67
C GLN A 61 12.95 16.52 5.63
N MET A 62 12.07 16.33 4.66
CA MET A 62 11.78 17.31 3.60
C MET A 62 10.88 18.46 4.05
N ASN A 63 10.68 18.66 5.34
CA ASN A 63 9.91 19.71 6.03
C ASN A 63 9.20 20.72 5.13
N GLY A 64 7.89 20.53 4.89
CA GLY A 64 7.05 21.48 4.13
C GLY A 64 7.15 21.40 2.60
N ILE A 65 7.95 20.47 2.05
CA ILE A 65 8.00 20.21 0.62
C ILE A 65 6.77 19.40 0.22
N ASN A 66 5.92 19.99 -0.63
CA ASN A 66 4.71 19.35 -1.13
C ASN A 66 4.88 18.73 -2.51
N GLU A 67 5.85 19.19 -3.28
CA GLU A 67 6.12 18.75 -4.66
C GLU A 67 7.59 18.34 -4.81
N ILE A 68 7.84 17.21 -5.48
CA ILE A 68 9.18 16.67 -5.71
C ILE A 68 9.46 16.50 -7.19
N THR A 69 10.72 16.71 -7.56
CA THR A 69 11.24 16.45 -8.91
C THR A 69 11.44 14.95 -9.14
N PHE A 70 11.69 14.56 -10.39
CA PHE A 70 12.03 13.17 -10.70
C PHE A 70 13.28 12.67 -9.98
N GLU A 71 14.31 13.52 -9.85
CA GLU A 71 15.55 13.14 -9.14
C GLU A 71 15.32 12.91 -7.64
N GLU A 72 14.52 13.76 -6.99
CA GLU A 72 14.14 13.60 -5.59
C GLU A 72 13.29 12.34 -5.40
N PHE A 73 12.36 12.09 -6.31
CA PHE A 73 11.54 10.90 -6.34
C PHE A 73 12.39 9.62 -6.46
N ASP A 74 13.33 9.55 -7.44
CA ASP A 74 14.20 8.37 -7.60
C ASP A 74 15.07 8.13 -6.35
N LYS A 75 15.59 9.20 -5.72
CA LYS A 75 16.33 9.12 -4.45
C LYS A 75 15.48 8.61 -3.28
N LEU A 76 14.21 9.00 -3.21
CA LEU A 76 13.30 8.49 -2.19
C LEU A 76 13.09 6.98 -2.30
N LEU A 77 13.04 6.45 -3.52
CA LEU A 77 12.72 5.05 -3.78
C LEU A 77 13.89 4.08 -3.57
N ILE A 78 15.14 4.55 -3.49
CA ILE A 78 16.36 3.71 -3.57
C ILE A 78 16.26 2.45 -2.68
N GLU A 79 15.89 2.60 -1.41
CA GLU A 79 15.90 1.51 -0.44
C GLU A 79 14.65 0.61 -0.51
N SER A 80 13.57 1.11 -1.11
CA SER A 80 12.29 0.40 -1.26
C SER A 80 11.98 0.07 -2.71
N LYS A 81 12.97 0.16 -3.60
CA LYS A 81 12.82 0.14 -5.05
C LYS A 81 12.05 -1.07 -5.57
N ASP A 82 12.38 -2.26 -5.09
CA ASP A 82 11.71 -3.50 -5.54
C ASP A 82 10.20 -3.51 -5.22
N LEU A 83 9.81 -2.97 -4.05
CA LEU A 83 8.41 -2.86 -3.66
C LEU A 83 7.66 -1.87 -4.56
N PHE A 84 8.24 -0.69 -4.76
CA PHE A 84 7.66 0.32 -5.64
C PHE A 84 7.55 -0.16 -7.09
N GLU A 85 8.57 -0.87 -7.60
CA GLU A 85 8.52 -1.44 -8.94
C GLU A 85 7.42 -2.46 -9.12
N LYS A 86 7.21 -3.36 -8.15
CA LYS A 86 6.07 -4.27 -8.16
C LYS A 86 4.75 -3.51 -8.20
N MET A 87 4.61 -2.48 -7.37
CA MET A 87 3.42 -1.64 -7.34
C MET A 87 3.20 -0.92 -8.68
N PHE A 88 4.25 -0.31 -9.27
CA PHE A 88 4.16 0.43 -10.53
C PHE A 88 3.84 -0.45 -11.74
N ARG A 89 4.11 -1.75 -11.65
CA ARG A 89 3.83 -2.74 -12.70
C ARG A 89 2.58 -3.56 -12.44
N ASP A 90 1.78 -3.20 -11.44
CA ASP A 90 0.61 -3.98 -11.01
C ASP A 90 0.96 -5.46 -10.69
N GLN A 91 2.15 -5.69 -10.12
CA GLN A 91 2.68 -7.01 -9.78
C GLN A 91 2.60 -7.35 -8.29
N LEU A 92 1.88 -6.55 -7.50
CA LEU A 92 1.50 -6.93 -6.16
C LEU A 92 0.53 -8.11 -6.18
N VAL A 93 0.44 -8.85 -5.07
CA VAL A 93 -0.44 -10.04 -4.97
C VAL A 93 -1.88 -9.72 -5.39
N ILE A 94 -2.36 -8.52 -5.03
CA ILE A 94 -3.66 -8.02 -5.46
C ILE A 94 -3.43 -6.68 -6.18
N PRO A 95 -3.37 -6.67 -7.54
CA PRO A 95 -3.09 -5.45 -8.30
C PRO A 95 -4.12 -4.34 -8.09
N GLU A 96 -5.42 -4.67 -8.19
CA GLU A 96 -6.53 -3.72 -7.99
C GLU A 96 -7.01 -3.70 -6.53
N PHE A 97 -6.09 -3.48 -5.58
CA PHE A 97 -6.35 -3.60 -4.15
C PHE A 97 -7.51 -2.72 -3.67
N LYS A 98 -7.64 -1.51 -4.18
CA LYS A 98 -8.75 -0.60 -3.88
C LYS A 98 -10.12 -1.18 -4.28
N LYS A 99 -10.21 -1.80 -5.47
CA LYS A 99 -11.45 -2.46 -5.90
C LYS A 99 -11.74 -3.70 -5.06
N PHE A 100 -10.72 -4.50 -4.79
CA PHE A 100 -10.82 -5.67 -3.93
C PHE A 100 -11.35 -5.29 -2.54
N THR A 101 -10.74 -4.32 -1.86
CA THR A 101 -11.17 -3.89 -0.51
C THR A 101 -12.58 -3.32 -0.51
N HIS A 102 -13.00 -2.64 -1.58
CA HIS A 102 -14.38 -2.19 -1.72
C HIS A 102 -15.39 -3.35 -1.76
N GLN A 103 -15.06 -4.46 -2.45
CA GLN A 103 -15.92 -5.65 -2.42
C GLN A 103 -15.93 -6.31 -1.03
N ILE A 104 -14.77 -6.38 -0.37
CA ILE A 104 -14.67 -6.89 1.00
C ILE A 104 -15.51 -6.06 1.97
N GLN A 105 -15.52 -4.72 1.84
CA GLN A 105 -16.39 -3.85 2.65
C GLN A 105 -17.86 -4.18 2.49
N LYS A 106 -18.33 -4.45 1.27
CA LYS A 106 -19.71 -4.84 1.00
C LYS A 106 -20.05 -6.18 1.67
N ILE A 107 -19.17 -7.18 1.51
CA ILE A 107 -19.34 -8.50 2.14
C ILE A 107 -19.34 -8.34 3.67
N TYR A 108 -18.40 -7.59 4.23
CA TYR A 108 -18.31 -7.32 5.66
C TYR A 108 -19.62 -6.72 6.21
N ALA A 109 -20.16 -5.70 5.50
CA ALA A 109 -21.41 -5.06 5.91
C ALA A 109 -22.58 -6.04 5.93
N GLN A 110 -22.69 -6.94 4.94
CA GLN A 110 -23.73 -7.96 4.88
C GLN A 110 -23.57 -8.99 5.99
N VAL A 111 -22.36 -9.51 6.19
CA VAL A 111 -22.10 -10.54 7.22
C VAL A 111 -22.30 -9.99 8.63
N LYS A 112 -21.92 -8.73 8.89
CA LYS A 112 -22.12 -8.06 10.18
C LYS A 112 -23.61 -8.00 10.62
N LEU A 113 -24.53 -8.02 9.68
CA LEU A 113 -25.97 -8.05 9.95
C LEU A 113 -26.47 -9.43 10.43
N ASN A 114 -25.71 -10.49 10.15
CA ASN A 114 -26.09 -11.83 10.61
C ASN A 114 -25.80 -11.97 12.11
N LYS A 115 -26.87 -12.07 12.89
CA LYS A 115 -26.83 -12.24 14.35
C LYS A 115 -27.16 -13.67 14.79
N ASN A 116 -27.21 -14.61 13.85
CA ASN A 116 -27.47 -16.02 14.16
C ASN A 116 -26.23 -16.64 14.82
N GLY A 117 -26.40 -17.24 15.96
CA GLY A 117 -25.36 -17.91 16.71
C GLY A 117 -25.19 -17.37 18.13
N ASN A 118 -24.36 -18.05 18.91
CA ASN A 118 -24.04 -17.68 20.28
C ASN A 118 -22.53 -17.44 20.40
N VAL A 119 -22.15 -16.61 21.36
CA VAL A 119 -20.76 -16.45 21.76
C VAL A 119 -20.25 -17.79 22.29
N ALA A 120 -19.04 -18.18 21.89
CA ALA A 120 -18.39 -19.40 22.37
C ALA A 120 -18.26 -19.34 23.91
N ASP A 121 -18.66 -20.39 24.60
CA ASP A 121 -18.69 -20.46 26.09
C ASP A 121 -17.80 -21.57 26.67
N TYR A 122 -17.16 -22.38 25.80
CA TYR A 122 -16.27 -23.46 26.20
C TYR A 122 -14.94 -22.98 26.83
N ILE A 123 -14.60 -21.68 26.68
CA ILE A 123 -13.50 -21.01 27.38
C ILE A 123 -14.08 -19.82 28.14
N PRO A 124 -13.83 -19.68 29.47
CA PRO A 124 -14.45 -18.61 30.28
C PRO A 124 -14.17 -17.19 29.78
N GLN A 125 -13.01 -16.95 29.16
CA GLN A 125 -12.63 -15.68 28.57
C GLN A 125 -13.49 -15.30 27.36
N LEU A 126 -13.83 -16.28 26.52
CA LEU A 126 -14.66 -16.09 25.32
C LEU A 126 -16.11 -15.75 25.70
N LYS A 127 -16.65 -16.40 26.74
CA LYS A 127 -18.01 -16.13 27.24
C LYS A 127 -18.25 -14.66 27.64
N LYS A 128 -17.19 -13.92 27.99
CA LYS A 128 -17.26 -12.52 28.42
C LYS A 128 -17.19 -11.53 27.24
N VAL A 129 -16.94 -11.98 26.02
CA VAL A 129 -16.80 -11.13 24.84
C VAL A 129 -18.17 -10.71 24.36
N SER A 130 -18.31 -9.45 23.92
CA SER A 130 -19.55 -8.98 23.30
C SER A 130 -19.79 -9.69 21.97
N SER A 131 -21.03 -10.16 21.76
CA SER A 131 -21.49 -10.72 20.47
C SER A 131 -21.45 -9.71 19.33
N GLU A 132 -21.33 -8.41 19.64
CA GLU A 132 -21.22 -7.33 18.65
C GLU A 132 -19.80 -7.14 18.11
N ASN A 133 -18.79 -7.77 18.73
CA ASN A 133 -17.41 -7.70 18.26
C ASN A 133 -17.27 -8.51 16.98
N PHE A 134 -17.13 -7.80 15.87
CA PHE A 134 -16.90 -8.38 14.56
C PHE A 134 -15.86 -7.56 13.79
N ALA A 135 -14.76 -8.19 13.45
CA ALA A 135 -13.65 -7.58 12.75
C ALA A 135 -13.11 -8.47 11.63
N LEU A 136 -12.49 -7.86 10.63
CA LEU A 136 -11.82 -8.52 9.53
C LEU A 136 -10.46 -7.87 9.33
N SER A 137 -9.43 -8.69 9.11
CA SER A 137 -8.10 -8.22 8.71
C SER A 137 -7.55 -9.08 7.59
N ILE A 138 -6.94 -8.44 6.61
CA ILE A 138 -6.31 -9.07 5.45
C ILE A 138 -4.87 -8.58 5.37
N CYS A 139 -3.94 -9.51 5.11
CA CYS A 139 -2.55 -9.23 4.81
C CYS A 139 -2.09 -10.14 3.68
N THR A 140 -1.50 -9.57 2.62
CA THR A 140 -0.90 -10.33 1.53
C THR A 140 0.59 -10.59 1.79
N LEU A 141 1.20 -11.49 1.01
CA LEU A 141 2.64 -11.76 1.07
C LEU A 141 3.49 -10.53 0.70
N ASP A 142 2.96 -9.63 -0.13
CA ASP A 142 3.61 -8.35 -0.46
C ASP A 142 3.35 -7.26 0.58
N GLY A 143 2.66 -7.58 1.71
CA GLY A 143 2.42 -6.65 2.81
C GLY A 143 1.28 -5.67 2.58
N GLN A 144 0.44 -5.88 1.56
CA GLN A 144 -0.81 -5.12 1.41
C GLN A 144 -1.73 -5.45 2.60
N ARG A 145 -2.27 -4.43 3.26
CA ARG A 145 -3.07 -4.59 4.49
C ARG A 145 -4.38 -3.84 4.39
N PHE A 146 -5.41 -4.47 4.94
CA PHE A 146 -6.74 -3.90 5.07
C PHE A 146 -7.42 -4.45 6.31
N SER A 147 -8.11 -3.61 7.08
CA SER A 147 -8.83 -4.03 8.27
C SER A 147 -10.14 -3.26 8.41
N LEU A 148 -11.14 -3.95 8.97
CA LEU A 148 -12.46 -3.43 9.34
C LEU A 148 -12.81 -3.95 10.72
N GLY A 149 -13.45 -3.13 11.56
CA GLY A 149 -13.88 -3.51 12.91
C GLY A 149 -14.36 -2.31 13.70
#